data_e13c5c0ba72e6413700b2eca4083c231
#
_entry.id   e13c5c0ba72e6413700b2eca4083c231
#
_cell.length_a   1.000
_cell.length_b   1.000
_cell.length_c   1.000
_cell.angle_alpha   90.00
_cell.angle_beta   90.00
_cell.angle_gamma   90.00
#
_symmetry.space_group_name_H-M   'P 1'
#
loop_
_entity.id
_entity.type
_entity.pdbx_description
1 polymer ?
#
loop_
_entity_poly.entity_id
_entity_poly.type
_entity_poly.pdbx_seq_one_letter_code
_entity_poly.pdbx_strand_id
1 'polypeptide(L)'
;MELDLLTAISPIDGRYRGKTDALAAYFSEFALIKYRVQVEVEYFITLCELPLPQLKGVDKNVFETLRNIYRNFSEADAQRIKDIESVTNHDVKAVEYFLKEEFDKMGGMDDYKEFIHFGLTSQDINNTSVPLSGLLSTNRGTDCATSYVCGRMDGYSYACQDTRSAGFTYSFGKRGDGICISS
;
A
#
# COMPACT_ATOMS: atom_id res chain seq x y z
N MET A 1 -22.51 9.64 -20.44
CA MET A 1 -23.01 8.29 -20.79
C MET A 1 -22.96 7.50 -19.50
N GLU A 2 -24.08 7.02 -19.03
CA GLU A 2 -24.10 6.18 -17.82
C GLU A 2 -23.41 4.86 -18.09
N LEU A 3 -22.80 4.27 -17.08
CA LEU A 3 -22.08 3.01 -17.18
C LEU A 3 -23.13 1.88 -17.25
N ASP A 4 -23.29 1.30 -18.42
CA ASP A 4 -24.20 0.19 -18.71
C ASP A 4 -23.42 -1.04 -19.20
N LEU A 5 -24.01 -2.23 -19.07
CA LEU A 5 -23.37 -3.49 -19.50
C LEU A 5 -23.00 -3.49 -20.99
N LEU A 6 -23.75 -2.78 -21.81
CA LEU A 6 -23.49 -2.69 -23.26
C LEU A 6 -22.51 -1.59 -23.63
N THR A 7 -22.39 -0.55 -22.78
CA THR A 7 -21.52 0.62 -23.04
C THR A 7 -20.21 0.57 -22.28
N ALA A 8 -20.02 -0.42 -21.40
CA ALA A 8 -18.77 -0.62 -20.68
C ALA A 8 -17.62 -0.91 -21.66
N ILE A 9 -16.47 -0.24 -21.46
CA ILE A 9 -15.30 -0.37 -22.35
C ILE A 9 -14.71 -1.78 -22.31
N SER A 10 -14.77 -2.42 -21.12
CA SER A 10 -14.29 -3.79 -20.91
C SER A 10 -15.43 -4.77 -20.68
N PRO A 11 -15.42 -5.96 -21.31
CA PRO A 11 -16.36 -7.02 -20.97
C PRO A 11 -16.31 -7.43 -19.49
N ILE A 12 -15.19 -7.22 -18.80
CA ILE A 12 -15.03 -7.50 -17.36
C ILE A 12 -15.98 -6.62 -16.55
N ASP A 13 -16.03 -5.32 -16.83
CA ASP A 13 -16.92 -4.37 -16.16
C ASP A 13 -18.32 -4.28 -16.79
N GLY A 14 -18.52 -4.90 -17.94
CA GLY A 14 -19.81 -5.04 -18.59
C GLY A 14 -20.41 -6.43 -18.35
N ARG A 15 -20.48 -7.22 -19.42
CA ARG A 15 -21.12 -8.54 -19.48
C ARG A 15 -20.73 -9.49 -18.35
N TYR A 16 -19.49 -9.45 -17.87
CA TYR A 16 -18.97 -10.36 -16.88
C TYR A 16 -18.88 -9.77 -15.46
N ARG A 17 -19.35 -8.53 -15.25
CA ARG A 17 -19.24 -7.84 -13.95
C ARG A 17 -19.75 -8.71 -12.79
N GLY A 18 -20.91 -9.33 -12.91
CA GLY A 18 -21.47 -10.20 -11.87
C GLY A 18 -20.65 -11.47 -11.56
N LYS A 19 -19.74 -11.86 -12.48
CA LYS A 19 -18.83 -13.00 -12.25
C LYS A 19 -17.48 -12.57 -11.67
N THR A 20 -17.11 -11.31 -11.83
CA THR A 20 -15.82 -10.74 -11.43
C THR A 20 -15.94 -9.81 -10.23
N ASP A 21 -17.13 -9.67 -9.66
CA ASP A 21 -17.38 -8.73 -8.57
C ASP A 21 -16.48 -8.94 -7.36
N ALA A 22 -16.20 -10.20 -7.01
CA ALA A 22 -15.26 -10.53 -5.94
C ALA A 22 -13.83 -10.01 -6.16
N LEU A 23 -13.45 -9.73 -7.39
CA LEU A 23 -12.14 -9.16 -7.73
C LEU A 23 -12.05 -7.66 -7.43
N ALA A 24 -13.18 -6.98 -7.25
CA ALA A 24 -13.21 -5.55 -6.96
C ALA A 24 -12.46 -5.21 -5.66
N ALA A 25 -12.51 -6.09 -4.66
CA ALA A 25 -11.77 -5.93 -3.40
C ALA A 25 -10.23 -5.91 -3.57
N TYR A 26 -9.73 -6.34 -4.74
CA TYR A 26 -8.29 -6.45 -5.01
C TYR A 26 -7.82 -5.57 -6.15
N PHE A 27 -8.62 -5.41 -7.20
CA PHE A 27 -8.18 -4.80 -8.47
C PHE A 27 -8.95 -3.56 -8.89
N SER A 28 -9.85 -3.06 -8.04
CA SER A 28 -10.51 -1.78 -8.28
C SER A 28 -9.63 -0.59 -7.89
N GLU A 29 -10.00 0.61 -8.30
CA GLU A 29 -9.36 1.85 -7.86
C GLU A 29 -9.42 1.98 -6.32
N PHE A 30 -10.56 1.65 -5.71
CA PHE A 30 -10.70 1.57 -4.25
C PHE A 30 -9.65 0.66 -3.61
N ALA A 31 -9.48 -0.54 -4.15
CA ALA A 31 -8.50 -1.50 -3.66
C ALA A 31 -7.06 -0.99 -3.80
N LEU A 32 -6.71 -0.41 -4.95
CA LEU A 32 -5.39 0.17 -5.18
C LEU A 32 -5.08 1.27 -4.16
N ILE A 33 -6.02 2.18 -3.92
CA ILE A 33 -5.89 3.25 -2.93
C ILE A 33 -5.70 2.66 -1.53
N LYS A 34 -6.54 1.71 -1.13
CA LYS A 34 -6.43 1.00 0.16
C LYS A 34 -5.07 0.37 0.37
N TYR A 35 -4.53 -0.33 -0.63
CA TYR A 35 -3.22 -0.97 -0.52
C TYR A 35 -2.07 0.04 -0.49
N ARG A 36 -2.19 1.18 -1.16
CA ARG A 36 -1.24 2.28 -1.02
C ARG A 36 -1.23 2.82 0.42
N VAL A 37 -2.39 3.05 1.01
CA VAL A 37 -2.53 3.45 2.43
C VAL A 37 -1.89 2.42 3.34
N GLN A 38 -2.14 1.13 3.12
CA GLN A 38 -1.53 0.05 3.90
C GLN A 38 0.00 0.09 3.82
N VAL A 39 0.57 0.23 2.62
CA VAL A 39 2.02 0.27 2.41
C VAL A 39 2.64 1.46 3.13
N GLU A 40 2.05 2.64 3.04
CA GLU A 40 2.54 3.85 3.71
C GLU A 40 2.49 3.71 5.24
N VAL A 41 1.41 3.16 5.79
CA VAL A 41 1.28 2.94 7.24
C VAL A 41 2.32 1.94 7.75
N GLU A 42 2.46 0.78 7.11
CA GLU A 42 3.46 -0.23 7.53
C GLU A 42 4.89 0.28 7.32
N TYR A 43 5.12 1.11 6.30
CA TYR A 43 6.40 1.79 6.12
C TYR A 43 6.71 2.72 7.30
N PHE A 44 5.78 3.58 7.69
CA PHE A 44 5.96 4.48 8.82
C PHE A 44 6.23 3.71 10.12
N ILE A 45 5.47 2.63 10.39
CA ILE A 45 5.70 1.76 11.55
C ILE A 45 7.10 1.16 11.52
N THR A 46 7.54 0.68 10.36
CA THR A 46 8.89 0.12 10.19
C THR A 46 9.98 1.18 10.44
N LEU A 47 9.79 2.42 9.97
CA LEU A 47 10.72 3.51 10.29
C LEU A 47 10.81 3.78 11.80
N CYS A 48 9.66 3.68 12.53
CA CYS A 48 9.65 3.83 13.99
C CYS A 48 10.38 2.68 14.72
N GLU A 49 10.45 1.50 14.10
CA GLU A 49 11.20 0.34 14.64
C GLU A 49 12.71 0.43 14.38
N LEU A 50 13.12 1.23 13.40
CA LEU A 50 14.54 1.52 13.18
C LEU A 50 15.10 2.43 14.28
N PRO A 51 16.41 2.37 14.56
CA PRO A 51 17.02 3.19 15.61
C PRO A 51 17.21 4.66 15.18
N LEU A 52 16.19 5.26 14.57
CA LEU A 52 16.19 6.65 14.16
C LEU A 52 15.96 7.55 15.37
N PRO A 53 16.90 8.48 15.69
CA PRO A 53 16.77 9.35 16.85
C PRO A 53 15.49 10.19 16.84
N GLN A 54 15.01 10.59 15.67
CA GLN A 54 13.84 11.45 15.47
C GLN A 54 12.53 10.74 15.80
N LEU A 55 12.46 9.41 15.66
CA LEU A 55 11.26 8.60 15.86
C LEU A 55 11.22 7.87 17.20
N LYS A 56 12.26 8.03 18.04
CA LYS A 56 12.33 7.37 19.36
C LYS A 56 11.20 7.72 20.33
N GLY A 57 10.56 8.87 20.12
CA GLY A 57 9.45 9.35 20.96
C GLY A 57 8.09 8.80 20.58
N VAL A 58 7.98 8.05 19.48
CA VAL A 58 6.70 7.49 19.03
C VAL A 58 6.28 6.35 19.96
N ASP A 59 5.09 6.47 20.55
CA ASP A 59 4.52 5.41 21.39
C ASP A 59 4.08 4.22 20.51
N LYS A 60 4.63 3.05 20.77
CA LYS A 60 4.28 1.82 20.03
C LYS A 60 2.81 1.41 20.16
N ASN A 61 2.11 1.88 21.19
CA ASN A 61 0.68 1.64 21.35
C ASN A 61 -0.15 2.26 20.20
N VAL A 62 0.40 3.28 19.53
CA VAL A 62 -0.22 3.93 18.36
C VAL A 62 -0.25 3.02 17.13
N PHE A 63 0.64 2.03 17.03
CA PHE A 63 0.75 1.19 15.82
C PHE A 63 -0.53 0.45 15.46
N GLU A 64 -1.27 -0.05 16.45
CA GLU A 64 -2.56 -0.69 16.18
C GLU A 64 -3.61 0.33 15.70
N THR A 65 -3.58 1.55 16.22
CA THR A 65 -4.46 2.63 15.74
C THR A 65 -4.13 2.99 14.29
N LEU A 66 -2.84 3.09 13.95
CA LEU A 66 -2.39 3.32 12.58
C LEU A 66 -2.84 2.20 11.64
N ARG A 67 -2.70 0.93 12.04
CA ARG A 67 -3.17 -0.21 11.26
C ARG A 67 -4.67 -0.21 11.03
N ASN A 68 -5.44 0.32 11.98
CA ASN A 68 -6.90 0.43 11.84
C ASN A 68 -7.31 1.40 10.73
N ILE A 69 -6.47 2.36 10.31
CA ILE A 69 -6.74 3.23 9.16
C ILE A 69 -7.00 2.41 7.90
N TYR A 70 -6.12 1.47 7.56
CA TYR A 70 -6.31 0.64 6.36
C TYR A 70 -7.21 -0.58 6.58
N ARG A 71 -7.32 -1.10 7.82
CA ARG A 71 -8.22 -2.23 8.11
C ARG A 71 -9.69 -1.82 8.00
N ASN A 72 -10.01 -0.63 8.48
CA ASN A 72 -11.36 -0.08 8.46
C ASN A 72 -11.59 0.88 7.28
N PHE A 73 -10.70 0.85 6.28
CA PHE A 73 -10.74 1.76 5.13
C PHE A 73 -12.07 1.63 4.37
N SER A 74 -12.76 2.75 4.20
CA SER A 74 -14.08 2.84 3.60
C SER A 74 -14.07 3.54 2.23
N GLU A 75 -15.19 3.45 1.51
CA GLU A 75 -15.38 4.21 0.26
C GLU A 75 -15.32 5.73 0.49
N ALA A 76 -15.75 6.21 1.67
CA ALA A 76 -15.67 7.63 2.02
C ALA A 76 -14.21 8.09 2.16
N ASP A 77 -13.33 7.25 2.71
CA ASP A 77 -11.89 7.53 2.81
C ASP A 77 -11.25 7.56 1.41
N ALA A 78 -11.62 6.61 0.56
CA ALA A 78 -11.17 6.59 -0.83
C ALA A 78 -11.64 7.84 -1.58
N GLN A 79 -12.89 8.27 -1.38
CA GLN A 79 -13.40 9.49 -1.98
C GLN A 79 -12.64 10.71 -1.46
N ARG A 80 -12.34 10.78 -0.15
CA ARG A 80 -11.52 11.87 0.40
C ARG A 80 -10.16 11.94 -0.27
N ILE A 81 -9.50 10.81 -0.50
CA ILE A 81 -8.22 10.77 -1.24
C ILE A 81 -8.39 11.26 -2.67
N LYS A 82 -9.47 10.87 -3.36
CA LYS A 82 -9.76 11.37 -4.72
C LYS A 82 -10.03 12.88 -4.75
N ASP A 83 -10.67 13.42 -3.73
CA ASP A 83 -10.89 14.87 -3.60
C ASP A 83 -9.55 15.62 -3.46
N ILE A 84 -8.63 15.10 -2.63
CA ILE A 84 -7.26 15.64 -2.50
C ILE A 84 -6.50 15.51 -3.82
N GLU A 85 -6.59 14.36 -4.48
CA GLU A 85 -5.96 14.11 -5.78
C GLU A 85 -6.42 15.10 -6.85
N SER A 86 -7.71 15.45 -6.86
CA SER A 86 -8.28 16.42 -7.82
C SER A 86 -7.63 17.80 -7.74
N VAL A 87 -7.08 18.16 -6.59
CA VAL A 87 -6.38 19.43 -6.34
C VAL A 87 -4.88 19.29 -6.59
N THR A 88 -4.28 18.19 -6.12
CA THR A 88 -2.83 17.98 -6.17
C THR A 88 -2.36 17.46 -7.52
N ASN A 89 -3.25 16.90 -8.33
CA ASN A 89 -2.97 16.17 -9.57
C ASN A 89 -1.92 15.05 -9.39
N HIS A 90 -1.89 14.44 -8.19
CA HIS A 90 -0.92 13.41 -7.87
C HIS A 90 -1.51 12.37 -6.91
N ASP A 91 -1.69 11.15 -7.38
CA ASP A 91 -2.37 10.05 -6.71
C ASP A 91 -1.70 9.61 -5.38
N VAL A 92 -0.41 9.31 -5.41
CA VAL A 92 0.32 8.88 -4.21
C VAL A 92 0.49 10.04 -3.22
N LYS A 93 0.67 11.27 -3.70
CA LYS A 93 0.74 12.46 -2.83
C LYS A 93 -0.58 12.71 -2.10
N ALA A 94 -1.71 12.39 -2.74
CA ALA A 94 -3.02 12.47 -2.10
C ALA A 94 -3.14 11.47 -0.93
N VAL A 95 -2.57 10.27 -1.05
CA VAL A 95 -2.51 9.29 0.06
C VAL A 95 -1.68 9.84 1.22
N GLU A 96 -0.52 10.45 0.95
CA GLU A 96 0.30 11.09 1.98
C GLU A 96 -0.47 12.18 2.74
N TYR A 97 -1.17 13.07 2.03
CA TYR A 97 -1.96 14.12 2.66
C TYR A 97 -3.13 13.55 3.49
N PHE A 98 -3.81 12.53 2.99
CA PHE A 98 -4.85 11.85 3.76
C PHE A 98 -4.29 11.27 5.06
N LEU A 99 -3.14 10.61 5.02
CA LEU A 99 -2.50 10.09 6.24
C LEU A 99 -2.08 11.20 7.20
N LYS A 100 -1.63 12.34 6.69
CA LYS A 100 -1.36 13.53 7.55
C LYS A 100 -2.63 14.02 8.24
N GLU A 101 -3.79 14.03 7.56
CA GLU A 101 -5.08 14.35 8.17
C GLU A 101 -5.47 13.33 9.26
N GLU A 102 -5.23 12.03 9.03
CA GLU A 102 -5.48 10.99 10.03
C GLU A 102 -4.58 11.16 11.26
N PHE A 103 -3.31 11.51 11.08
CA PHE A 103 -2.39 11.82 12.19
C PHE A 103 -2.86 13.04 12.99
N ASP A 104 -3.41 14.07 12.35
CA ASP A 104 -4.03 15.22 13.03
C ASP A 104 -5.19 14.81 13.93
N LYS A 105 -6.05 13.90 13.46
CA LYS A 105 -7.20 13.39 14.22
C LYS A 105 -6.78 12.58 15.44
N MET A 106 -5.63 11.87 15.35
CA MET A 106 -5.12 11.06 16.47
C MET A 106 -4.52 11.91 17.59
N GLY A 107 -4.00 13.10 17.26
CA GLY A 107 -3.29 13.97 18.19
C GLY A 107 -1.93 13.43 18.64
N GLY A 108 -0.99 14.31 18.94
CA GLY A 108 0.35 13.93 19.39
C GLY A 108 1.27 13.31 18.33
N MET A 109 0.85 13.32 17.08
CA MET A 109 1.62 12.80 15.95
C MET A 109 2.16 13.91 15.02
N ASP A 110 1.96 15.17 15.36
CA ASP A 110 2.31 16.31 14.54
C ASP A 110 3.78 16.36 14.15
N ASP A 111 4.67 16.08 15.11
CA ASP A 111 6.12 16.11 14.90
C ASP A 111 6.63 14.99 14.00
N TYR A 112 5.79 13.97 13.72
CA TYR A 112 6.16 12.79 12.96
C TYR A 112 5.58 12.74 11.54
N LYS A 113 4.73 13.69 11.17
CA LYS A 113 4.05 13.72 9.86
C LYS A 113 5.00 13.72 8.67
N GLU A 114 6.15 14.37 8.80
CA GLU A 114 7.15 14.45 7.72
C GLU A 114 7.89 13.13 7.48
N PHE A 115 7.68 12.13 8.34
CA PHE A 115 8.19 10.78 8.14
C PHE A 115 7.22 9.88 7.34
N ILE A 116 5.99 10.33 7.09
CA ILE A 116 5.12 9.70 6.10
C ILE A 116 5.78 9.87 4.72
N HIS A 117 5.89 8.79 3.97
CA HIS A 117 6.53 8.78 2.65
C HIS A 117 8.03 9.18 2.65
N PHE A 118 8.69 9.20 3.80
CA PHE A 118 10.07 9.65 3.92
C PHE A 118 11.04 8.79 3.12
N GLY A 119 11.75 9.40 2.18
CA GLY A 119 12.76 8.71 1.36
C GLY A 119 12.18 7.76 0.29
N LEU A 120 10.88 7.78 0.06
CA LEU A 120 10.21 7.01 -0.98
C LEU A 120 9.88 7.85 -2.22
N THR A 121 9.61 7.16 -3.30
CA THR A 121 8.98 7.70 -4.50
C THR A 121 7.62 7.05 -4.73
N SER A 122 6.78 7.66 -5.56
CA SER A 122 5.49 7.06 -5.95
C SER A 122 5.66 5.65 -6.54
N GLN A 123 6.79 5.42 -7.22
CA GLN A 123 7.07 4.11 -7.82
C GLN A 123 7.32 3.04 -6.76
N ASP A 124 7.93 3.37 -5.62
CA ASP A 124 8.13 2.43 -4.52
C ASP A 124 6.80 1.96 -3.95
N ILE A 125 5.86 2.89 -3.76
CA ILE A 125 4.51 2.59 -3.28
C ILE A 125 3.75 1.73 -4.29
N ASN A 126 3.77 2.10 -5.57
CA ASN A 126 3.07 1.35 -6.61
C ASN A 126 3.64 -0.06 -6.80
N ASN A 127 4.97 -0.19 -6.84
CA ASN A 127 5.65 -1.49 -6.98
C ASN A 127 5.47 -2.40 -5.76
N THR A 128 5.00 -1.88 -4.64
CA THR A 128 4.69 -2.67 -3.44
C THR A 128 3.20 -2.98 -3.33
N SER A 129 2.33 -1.99 -3.55
CA SER A 129 0.88 -2.14 -3.40
C SER A 129 0.26 -3.06 -4.45
N VAL A 130 0.69 -2.99 -5.71
CA VAL A 130 0.15 -3.83 -6.79
C VAL A 130 0.46 -5.32 -6.59
N PRO A 131 1.71 -5.74 -6.32
CA PRO A 131 1.98 -7.14 -5.97
C PRO A 131 1.27 -7.61 -4.69
N LEU A 132 1.12 -6.73 -3.69
CA LEU A 132 0.38 -7.03 -2.46
C LEU A 132 -1.07 -7.41 -2.77
N SER A 133 -1.74 -6.62 -3.60
CA SER A 133 -3.10 -6.90 -4.08
C SER A 133 -3.19 -8.28 -4.76
N GLY A 134 -2.26 -8.59 -5.67
CA GLY A 134 -2.18 -9.86 -6.36
C GLY A 134 -2.00 -11.06 -5.41
N LEU A 135 -1.13 -10.93 -4.42
CA LEU A 135 -0.89 -11.98 -3.42
C LEU A 135 -2.13 -12.24 -2.57
N LEU A 136 -2.80 -11.19 -2.11
CA LEU A 136 -4.01 -11.31 -1.30
C LEU A 136 -5.18 -11.93 -2.08
N SER A 137 -5.29 -11.63 -3.37
CA SER A 137 -6.33 -12.20 -4.23
C SER A 137 -6.20 -13.72 -4.42
N THR A 138 -5.00 -14.27 -4.23
CA THR A 138 -4.75 -15.71 -4.37
C THR A 138 -4.93 -16.51 -3.07
N ASN A 139 -5.43 -15.90 -2.00
CA ASN A 139 -5.56 -16.50 -0.65
C ASN A 139 -4.23 -17.09 -0.10
N ARG A 140 -3.12 -16.67 -0.61
CA ARG A 140 -1.80 -17.04 -0.09
C ARG A 140 -1.50 -16.11 1.08
N GLY A 141 -1.79 -16.57 2.25
CA GLY A 141 -1.62 -16.04 3.60
C GLY A 141 -1.11 -14.59 3.76
N THR A 142 -1.82 -13.85 4.57
CA THR A 142 -1.52 -12.46 4.98
C THR A 142 -0.08 -12.29 5.50
N ASP A 143 0.53 -13.34 6.04
CA ASP A 143 1.89 -13.32 6.60
C ASP A 143 2.97 -13.06 5.55
N CYS A 144 2.81 -13.59 4.34
CA CYS A 144 3.77 -13.37 3.25
C CYS A 144 3.72 -11.91 2.75
N ALA A 145 2.55 -11.31 2.68
CA ALA A 145 2.38 -9.95 2.20
C ALA A 145 2.97 -8.91 3.17
N THR A 146 2.77 -9.11 4.48
CA THR A 146 3.36 -8.25 5.51
C THR A 146 4.88 -8.38 5.54
N SER A 147 5.40 -9.60 5.41
CA SER A 147 6.85 -9.85 5.30
C SER A 147 7.47 -9.23 4.06
N TYR A 148 6.73 -9.15 2.94
CA TYR A 148 7.20 -8.51 1.71
C TYR A 148 7.34 -6.99 1.87
N VAL A 149 6.40 -6.33 2.53
CA VAL A 149 6.47 -4.90 2.82
C VAL A 149 7.61 -4.60 3.80
N CYS A 150 7.70 -5.34 4.90
CA CYS A 150 8.74 -5.15 5.91
C CYS A 150 10.15 -5.53 5.41
N GLY A 151 10.28 -6.62 4.66
CA GLY A 151 11.59 -7.11 4.18
C GLY A 151 12.27 -6.19 3.17
N ARG A 152 11.54 -5.25 2.56
CA ARG A 152 12.11 -4.25 1.65
C ARG A 152 12.76 -3.06 2.38
N MET A 153 12.42 -2.83 3.65
CA MET A 153 12.76 -1.59 4.34
C MET A 153 14.02 -1.65 5.16
N ASP A 154 14.43 -2.80 5.62
CA ASP A 154 15.66 -2.96 6.43
C ASP A 154 16.93 -3.08 5.57
N GLY A 155 16.86 -2.85 4.25
CA GLY A 155 18.03 -2.93 3.36
C GLY A 155 18.62 -4.35 3.25
N TYR A 156 17.95 -5.36 3.80
CA TYR A 156 18.27 -6.76 3.67
C TYR A 156 17.27 -7.42 2.74
N SER A 157 17.78 -8.07 1.71
CA SER A 157 16.94 -8.88 0.83
C SER A 157 16.43 -10.11 1.58
N TYR A 158 15.19 -10.05 2.03
CA TYR A 158 14.48 -11.28 2.34
C TYR A 158 13.91 -11.82 1.05
N ALA A 159 14.55 -12.85 0.50
CA ALA A 159 13.91 -13.67 -0.51
C ALA A 159 12.66 -14.27 0.14
N CYS A 160 11.49 -13.96 -0.38
CA CYS A 160 10.29 -14.69 -0.03
C CYS A 160 10.50 -16.14 -0.54
N GLN A 161 10.93 -17.03 0.36
CA GLN A 161 11.29 -18.43 0.02
C GLN A 161 10.05 -19.32 -0.12
N ASP A 162 8.93 -18.81 -0.60
CA ASP A 162 7.88 -19.70 -1.08
C ASP A 162 7.92 -19.82 -2.60
N THR A 163 8.99 -20.44 -3.05
CA THR A 163 9.28 -20.69 -4.47
C THR A 163 8.46 -21.85 -5.07
N ARG A 164 7.48 -22.40 -4.35
CA ARG A 164 6.82 -23.63 -4.81
C ARG A 164 5.77 -23.46 -5.90
N SER A 165 5.44 -22.23 -6.31
CA SER A 165 4.33 -22.09 -7.25
C SER A 165 4.36 -20.95 -8.27
N ALA A 166 5.39 -20.10 -8.35
CA ALA A 166 5.38 -19.00 -9.30
C ALA A 166 6.68 -18.74 -10.08
N GLY A 167 7.77 -19.41 -9.81
CA GLY A 167 8.99 -19.33 -10.64
C GLY A 167 9.69 -17.97 -10.70
N PHE A 168 9.28 -16.99 -9.90
CA PHE A 168 9.90 -15.68 -9.86
C PHE A 168 10.47 -15.39 -8.48
N THR A 169 11.77 -15.19 -8.41
CA THR A 169 12.46 -14.75 -7.20
C THR A 169 12.92 -13.31 -7.41
N TYR A 170 12.43 -12.39 -6.59
CA TYR A 170 12.97 -11.03 -6.53
C TYR A 170 14.05 -10.99 -5.46
N SER A 171 15.31 -10.82 -5.86
CA SER A 171 16.40 -10.57 -4.92
C SER A 171 16.85 -9.11 -5.03
N PHE A 172 16.92 -8.43 -3.90
CA PHE A 172 17.51 -7.09 -3.83
C PHE A 172 18.91 -7.19 -3.23
N GLY A 173 19.92 -6.79 -3.98
CA GLY A 173 21.30 -6.77 -3.52
C GLY A 173 21.57 -5.57 -2.61
N LYS A 174 22.52 -5.72 -1.71
CA LYS A 174 23.00 -4.72 -0.73
C LYS A 174 23.71 -3.50 -1.34
N ARG A 175 23.84 -3.42 -2.66
CA ARG A 175 24.41 -2.29 -3.40
C ARG A 175 23.36 -1.77 -4.35
N GLY A 176 23.18 -0.47 -4.42
CA GLY A 176 22.21 0.27 -5.22
C GLY A 176 22.08 -0.05 -6.71
N ASP A 177 22.27 -1.27 -7.06
CA ASP A 177 22.29 -1.81 -8.40
C ASP A 177 20.99 -2.57 -8.61
N GLY A 178 19.96 -1.86 -9.02
CA GLY A 178 18.80 -2.38 -9.73
C GLY A 178 18.16 -3.70 -9.31
N ILE A 179 16.91 -3.87 -9.67
CA ILE A 179 16.15 -5.11 -9.52
C ILE A 179 16.76 -6.17 -10.44
N CYS A 180 17.32 -7.24 -9.88
CA CYS A 180 17.64 -8.45 -10.65
C CYS A 180 16.42 -9.36 -10.69
N ILE A 181 15.86 -9.55 -11.89
CA ILE A 181 14.86 -10.58 -12.15
C ILE A 181 15.63 -11.78 -12.71
N SER A 182 15.69 -12.88 -11.96
CA SER A 182 16.17 -14.16 -12.48
C SER A 182 14.99 -15.08 -12.74
N SER A 183 14.89 -15.56 -13.94
CA SER A 183 13.96 -16.61 -14.36
C SER A 183 14.41 -17.99 -13.86
#